data_dfcfa47ef602dff75c71301ad4268d85
#
_entry.id   dfcfa47ef602dff75c71301ad4268d85
#
_cell.length_a   1.000
_cell.length_b   1.000
_cell.length_c   1.000
_cell.angle_alpha   90.00
_cell.angle_beta   90.00
_cell.angle_gamma   90.00
#
_symmetry.space_group_name_H-M   'P 1'
#
loop_
_entity.id
_entity.type
_entity.pdbx_description
1 polymer ?
#
loop_
_entity_poly.entity_id
_entity_poly.type
_entity_poly.pdbx_seq_one_letter_code
_entity_poly.pdbx_strand_id
1 'polypeptide(L)'
;MTCQILIQIRSDIIKQKYITYWQHTIHHSKKLQFYCIFKHDYKISSYLDLIRNLTNRKDLVKIRISNHKLMIETGRYNQTPHNDRFCPVCNAGIIEDEFHFLLHCPKYSVPRENFYNQIQQNFVDFDQLSYTELITKLI
;
A
#
# COMPACT_ATOMS: atom_id res chain seq x y z
N MET A 1 -30.91 31.22 -10.35
CA MET A 1 -30.11 29.96 -10.14
C MET A 1 -31.05 28.81 -10.38
N THR A 2 -30.71 27.89 -11.31
CA THR A 2 -31.56 26.74 -11.58
C THR A 2 -31.45 25.71 -10.46
N CYS A 3 -32.51 24.93 -10.19
CA CYS A 3 -32.52 23.87 -9.17
C CYS A 3 -31.37 22.87 -9.34
N GLN A 4 -30.99 22.57 -10.58
CA GLN A 4 -29.84 21.69 -10.90
C GLN A 4 -28.50 22.22 -10.37
N ILE A 5 -28.25 23.52 -10.44
CA ILE A 5 -27.01 24.14 -9.91
C ILE A 5 -26.94 23.96 -8.38
N LEU A 6 -28.04 24.15 -7.68
CA LEU A 6 -28.08 23.98 -6.23
C LEU A 6 -27.84 22.51 -5.81
N ILE A 7 -28.41 21.57 -6.55
CA ILE A 7 -28.21 20.14 -6.31
C ILE A 7 -26.72 19.79 -6.53
N GLN A 8 -26.11 20.29 -7.59
CA GLN A 8 -24.69 20.05 -7.88
C GLN A 8 -23.79 20.62 -6.80
N ILE A 9 -23.99 21.88 -6.40
CA ILE A 9 -23.22 22.53 -5.32
C ILE A 9 -23.32 21.73 -4.02
N ARG A 10 -24.53 21.28 -3.66
CA ARG A 10 -24.74 20.44 -2.46
C ARG A 10 -23.98 19.12 -2.54
N SER A 11 -24.05 18.46 -3.70
CA SER A 11 -23.31 17.21 -3.96
C SER A 11 -21.80 17.39 -3.81
N ASP A 12 -21.25 18.47 -4.38
CA ASP A 12 -19.83 18.77 -4.32
C ASP A 12 -19.35 19.09 -2.90
N ILE A 13 -20.17 19.83 -2.12
CA ILE A 13 -19.87 20.10 -0.70
C ILE A 13 -19.85 18.80 0.12
N ILE A 14 -20.83 17.93 -0.08
CA ILE A 14 -20.89 16.63 0.63
C ILE A 14 -19.69 15.77 0.27
N LYS A 15 -19.38 15.67 -1.02
CA LYS A 15 -18.22 14.93 -1.52
C LYS A 15 -16.92 15.45 -0.93
N GLN A 16 -16.72 16.77 -0.91
CA GLN A 16 -15.52 17.39 -0.36
C GLN A 16 -15.35 17.11 1.14
N LYS A 17 -16.43 17.21 1.92
CA LYS A 17 -16.42 16.84 3.34
C LYS A 17 -16.04 15.39 3.55
N TYR A 18 -16.55 14.50 2.70
CA TYR A 18 -16.24 13.07 2.79
C TYR A 18 -14.77 12.78 2.43
N ILE A 19 -14.22 13.44 1.41
CA ILE A 19 -12.81 13.34 1.03
C ILE A 19 -11.91 13.80 2.18
N THR A 20 -12.23 14.95 2.80
CA THR A 20 -11.46 15.47 3.93
C THR A 20 -11.50 14.52 5.14
N TYR A 21 -12.68 13.99 5.46
CA TYR A 21 -12.83 12.98 6.52
C TYR A 21 -12.02 11.71 6.22
N TRP A 22 -12.09 11.20 5.00
CA TRP A 22 -11.33 10.03 4.55
C TRP A 22 -9.82 10.26 4.66
N GLN A 23 -9.31 11.37 4.15
CA GLN A 23 -7.89 11.74 4.25
C GLN A 23 -7.43 11.79 5.71
N HIS A 24 -8.20 12.48 6.55
CA HIS A 24 -7.91 12.53 7.98
C HIS A 24 -7.84 11.13 8.59
N THR A 25 -8.80 10.29 8.30
CA THR A 25 -8.90 8.93 8.86
C THR A 25 -7.72 8.05 8.46
N ILE A 26 -7.32 8.04 7.18
CA ILE A 26 -6.20 7.21 6.73
C ILE A 26 -4.86 7.70 7.29
N HIS A 27 -4.63 9.01 7.34
CA HIS A 27 -3.38 9.58 7.84
C HIS A 27 -3.19 9.40 9.35
N HIS A 28 -4.27 9.36 10.12
CA HIS A 28 -4.20 9.14 11.58
C HIS A 28 -4.29 7.67 11.98
N SER A 29 -4.49 6.76 11.03
CA SER A 29 -4.53 5.33 11.28
C SER A 29 -3.13 4.74 11.42
N LYS A 30 -2.81 4.18 12.59
CA LYS A 30 -1.54 3.43 12.78
C LYS A 30 -1.43 2.21 11.87
N LYS A 31 -2.54 1.67 11.42
CA LYS A 31 -2.60 0.52 10.52
C LYS A 31 -2.37 0.89 9.06
N LEU A 32 -2.83 2.06 8.62
CA LEU A 32 -2.85 2.45 7.21
C LEU A 32 -1.63 3.28 6.79
N GLN A 33 -0.54 3.26 7.55
CA GLN A 33 0.67 4.03 7.23
C GLN A 33 1.24 3.63 5.87
N PHE A 34 1.33 2.34 5.59
CA PHE A 34 1.78 1.84 4.29
C PHE A 34 0.82 2.23 3.16
N TYR A 35 -0.50 2.17 3.41
CA TYR A 35 -1.52 2.58 2.45
C TYR A 35 -1.40 4.05 2.02
N CYS A 36 -1.01 4.94 2.94
CA CYS A 36 -0.83 6.37 2.67
C CYS A 36 0.28 6.67 1.67
N ILE A 37 1.23 5.76 1.46
CA ILE A 37 2.38 5.96 0.57
C ILE A 37 1.96 6.06 -0.90
N PHE A 38 0.92 5.34 -1.30
CA PHE A 38 0.47 5.26 -2.69
C PHE A 38 -0.98 5.67 -2.92
N LYS A 39 -1.73 5.97 -1.85
CA LYS A 39 -3.14 6.36 -1.98
C LYS A 39 -3.37 7.78 -1.48
N HIS A 40 -3.23 8.74 -2.39
CA HIS A 40 -3.34 10.18 -2.11
C HIS A 40 -4.69 10.78 -2.51
N ASP A 41 -5.43 10.12 -3.39
CA ASP A 41 -6.69 10.62 -3.92
C ASP A 41 -7.88 9.70 -3.60
N TYR A 42 -9.05 10.30 -3.51
CA TYR A 42 -10.31 9.59 -3.30
C TYR A 42 -10.89 9.15 -4.66
N LYS A 43 -10.21 8.18 -5.30
CA LYS A 43 -10.63 7.56 -6.55
C LYS A 43 -10.56 6.04 -6.48
N ILE A 44 -11.23 5.36 -7.36
CA ILE A 44 -11.07 3.92 -7.53
C ILE A 44 -9.64 3.65 -7.99
N SER A 45 -9.00 2.67 -7.37
CA SER A 45 -7.63 2.31 -7.72
C SER A 45 -7.61 1.47 -8.99
N SER A 46 -6.72 1.81 -9.93
CA SER A 46 -6.62 1.19 -11.26
C SER A 46 -6.37 -0.32 -11.24
N TYR A 47 -5.70 -0.83 -10.20
CA TYR A 47 -5.45 -2.27 -10.07
C TYR A 47 -6.74 -3.11 -10.03
N LEU A 48 -7.87 -2.52 -9.62
CA LEU A 48 -9.17 -3.19 -9.61
C LEU A 48 -9.67 -3.55 -11.01
N ASP A 49 -9.28 -2.77 -12.00
CA ASP A 49 -9.59 -3.01 -13.40
C ASP A 49 -8.54 -3.92 -14.07
N LEU A 50 -7.28 -3.77 -13.67
CA LEU A 50 -6.15 -4.50 -14.26
C LEU A 50 -6.05 -5.94 -13.78
N ILE A 51 -6.25 -6.19 -12.48
CA ILE A 51 -6.11 -7.52 -11.88
C ILE A 51 -7.47 -8.24 -11.88
N ARG A 52 -7.70 -9.06 -12.89
CA ARG A 52 -8.95 -9.83 -13.01
C ARG A 52 -9.03 -11.02 -12.06
N ASN A 53 -7.89 -11.65 -11.73
CA ASN A 53 -7.84 -12.76 -10.80
C ASN A 53 -8.17 -12.30 -9.38
N LEU A 54 -9.26 -12.84 -8.79
CA LEU A 54 -9.75 -12.44 -7.47
C LEU A 54 -8.79 -12.78 -6.36
N THR A 55 -8.06 -13.89 -6.46
CA THR A 55 -7.07 -14.29 -5.42
C THR A 55 -5.91 -13.29 -5.40
N ASN A 56 -5.32 -13.01 -6.55
CA ASN A 56 -4.24 -12.03 -6.67
C ASN A 56 -4.68 -10.65 -6.19
N ARG A 57 -5.92 -10.25 -6.55
CA ARG A 57 -6.50 -8.98 -6.09
C ARG A 57 -6.65 -8.93 -4.56
N LYS A 58 -7.13 -10.01 -3.93
CA LYS A 58 -7.25 -10.10 -2.48
C LYS A 58 -5.90 -10.00 -1.78
N ASP A 59 -4.87 -10.67 -2.32
CA ASP A 59 -3.55 -10.65 -1.71
C ASP A 59 -2.87 -9.28 -1.84
N LEU A 60 -3.04 -8.63 -3.00
CA LEU A 60 -2.61 -7.24 -3.18
C LEU A 60 -3.32 -6.30 -2.19
N VAL A 61 -4.64 -6.41 -2.04
CA VAL A 61 -5.40 -5.60 -1.07
C VAL A 61 -4.89 -5.82 0.35
N LYS A 62 -4.62 -7.07 0.75
CA LYS A 62 -4.09 -7.35 2.09
C LYS A 62 -2.78 -6.61 2.36
N ILE A 63 -1.85 -6.65 1.42
CA ILE A 63 -0.58 -5.90 1.55
C ILE A 63 -0.87 -4.40 1.64
N ARG A 64 -1.67 -3.86 0.72
CA ARG A 64 -1.98 -2.42 0.65
C ARG A 64 -2.57 -1.84 1.93
N ILE A 65 -3.44 -2.57 2.62
CA ILE A 65 -4.13 -2.11 3.84
C ILE A 65 -3.51 -2.70 5.12
N SER A 66 -2.29 -3.23 5.05
CA SER A 66 -1.59 -3.88 6.16
C SER A 66 -2.44 -4.96 6.85
N ASN A 67 -3.15 -5.77 6.06
CA ASN A 67 -3.93 -6.91 6.56
C ASN A 67 -3.22 -8.24 6.29
N HIS A 68 -2.03 -8.37 6.84
CA HIS A 68 -1.11 -9.49 6.64
C HIS A 68 -0.52 -9.94 7.98
N LYS A 69 0.38 -10.94 7.94
CA LYS A 69 1.00 -11.55 9.13
C LYS A 69 2.44 -11.10 9.39
N LEU A 70 2.92 -10.03 8.73
CA LEU A 70 4.24 -9.49 9.02
C LEU A 70 4.31 -8.94 10.45
N MET A 71 5.50 -8.95 11.04
CA MET A 71 5.68 -8.55 12.45
C MET A 71 5.27 -7.12 12.74
N ILE A 72 5.30 -6.22 11.74
CA ILE A 72 4.78 -4.86 11.91
C ILE A 72 3.32 -4.86 12.38
N GLU A 73 2.50 -5.78 11.86
CA GLU A 73 1.08 -5.91 12.21
C GLU A 73 0.85 -6.89 13.36
N THR A 74 1.40 -8.10 13.31
CA THR A 74 1.21 -9.10 14.39
C THR A 74 1.78 -8.61 15.72
N GLY A 75 2.93 -7.94 15.69
CA GLY A 75 3.51 -7.32 16.87
C GLY A 75 2.65 -6.17 17.42
N ARG A 76 1.97 -5.41 16.54
CA ARG A 76 1.03 -4.38 16.98
C ARG A 76 -0.14 -4.98 17.78
N TYR A 77 -0.70 -6.09 17.31
CA TYR A 77 -1.76 -6.79 18.04
C TYR A 77 -1.27 -7.38 19.36
N ASN A 78 -0.06 -7.92 19.38
CA ASN A 78 0.56 -8.53 20.55
C ASN A 78 1.21 -7.50 21.49
N GLN A 79 1.02 -6.21 21.24
CA GLN A 79 1.61 -5.11 22.02
C GLN A 79 3.15 -5.14 22.07
N THR A 80 3.80 -5.80 21.12
CA THR A 80 5.25 -5.76 20.96
C THR A 80 5.69 -4.34 20.59
N PRO A 81 6.68 -3.74 21.26
CA PRO A 81 7.23 -2.45 20.89
C PRO A 81 7.63 -2.43 19.42
N HIS A 82 7.46 -1.28 18.75
CA HIS A 82 7.74 -1.17 17.31
C HIS A 82 9.16 -1.64 16.94
N ASN A 83 10.15 -1.24 17.75
CA ASN A 83 11.56 -1.53 17.51
C ASN A 83 11.95 -3.01 17.74
N ASP A 84 11.05 -3.81 18.30
CA ASP A 84 11.27 -5.23 18.57
C ASP A 84 10.54 -6.15 17.59
N ARG A 85 9.87 -5.58 16.57
CA ARG A 85 9.12 -6.33 15.55
C ARG A 85 10.03 -6.84 14.43
N PHE A 86 11.07 -7.56 14.82
CA PHE A 86 12.07 -8.07 13.89
C PHE A 86 11.53 -9.17 12.98
N CYS A 87 12.11 -9.27 11.77
CA CYS A 87 11.77 -10.30 10.81
C CYS A 87 12.21 -11.68 11.29
N PRO A 88 11.28 -12.62 11.55
CA PRO A 88 11.60 -13.96 12.01
C PRO A 88 12.14 -14.85 10.87
N VAL A 89 12.01 -14.41 9.63
CA VAL A 89 12.38 -15.22 8.45
C VAL A 89 13.86 -15.07 8.13
N CYS A 90 14.39 -13.86 8.11
CA CYS A 90 15.81 -13.62 7.82
C CYS A 90 16.69 -13.55 9.07
N ASN A 91 16.10 -13.27 10.23
CA ASN A 91 16.81 -13.10 11.52
C ASN A 91 17.94 -12.07 11.49
N ALA A 92 17.83 -11.05 10.63
CA ALA A 92 18.87 -10.03 10.46
C ALA A 92 18.75 -8.86 11.45
N GLY A 93 17.85 -8.93 12.43
CA GLY A 93 17.61 -7.83 13.39
C GLY A 93 16.95 -6.60 12.73
N ILE A 94 16.27 -6.78 11.61
CA ILE A 94 15.58 -5.71 10.86
C ILE A 94 14.09 -5.84 11.12
N ILE A 95 13.41 -4.69 11.31
CA ILE A 95 11.95 -4.66 11.47
C ILE A 95 11.29 -5.27 10.22
N GLU A 96 10.34 -6.19 10.44
CA GLU A 96 9.57 -6.78 9.36
C GLU A 96 8.34 -5.92 9.04
N ASP A 97 8.55 -4.93 8.20
CA ASP A 97 7.51 -4.13 7.57
C ASP A 97 7.31 -4.54 6.10
N GLU A 98 6.38 -3.88 5.43
CA GLU A 98 6.07 -4.14 4.02
C GLU A 98 7.27 -3.82 3.11
N PHE A 99 8.09 -2.81 3.43
CA PHE A 99 9.30 -2.48 2.67
C PHE A 99 10.35 -3.57 2.80
N HIS A 100 10.63 -4.02 4.04
CA HIS A 100 11.56 -5.11 4.26
C HIS A 100 11.12 -6.38 3.52
N PHE A 101 9.86 -6.75 3.64
CA PHE A 101 9.30 -7.92 2.97
C PHE A 101 9.40 -7.82 1.45
N LEU A 102 8.94 -6.72 0.86
CA LEU A 102 8.85 -6.56 -0.59
C LEU A 102 10.19 -6.27 -1.26
N LEU A 103 11.08 -5.51 -0.60
CA LEU A 103 12.28 -4.97 -1.26
C LEU A 103 13.60 -5.49 -0.70
N HIS A 104 13.68 -5.81 0.59
CA HIS A 104 14.98 -5.96 1.25
C HIS A 104 15.25 -7.34 1.84
N CYS A 105 14.22 -8.11 2.23
CA CYS A 105 14.44 -9.36 2.92
C CYS A 105 15.25 -10.35 2.06
N PRO A 106 16.42 -10.81 2.52
CA PRO A 106 17.29 -11.70 1.73
C PRO A 106 16.67 -13.06 1.46
N LYS A 107 15.72 -13.49 2.29
CA LYS A 107 15.02 -14.78 2.09
C LYS A 107 14.09 -14.78 0.88
N TYR A 108 13.70 -13.58 0.40
CA TYR A 108 12.86 -13.40 -0.77
C TYR A 108 13.62 -12.81 -1.97
N SER A 109 14.97 -12.83 -1.98
CA SER A 109 15.79 -12.31 -3.08
C SER A 109 15.46 -12.99 -4.40
N VAL A 110 15.48 -14.32 -4.45
CA VAL A 110 15.26 -15.09 -5.69
C VAL A 110 13.89 -14.81 -6.32
N PRO A 111 12.75 -14.94 -5.63
CA PRO A 111 11.46 -14.59 -6.23
C PRO A 111 11.37 -13.11 -6.60
N ARG A 112 12.01 -12.22 -5.86
CA ARG A 112 12.06 -10.78 -6.15
C ARG A 112 12.85 -10.49 -7.43
N GLU A 113 14.02 -11.07 -7.58
CA GLU A 113 14.84 -10.95 -8.80
C GLU A 113 14.11 -11.45 -10.02
N ASN A 114 13.46 -12.61 -9.93
CA ASN A 114 12.65 -13.15 -11.02
C ASN A 114 11.51 -12.19 -11.40
N PHE A 115 10.87 -11.59 -10.41
CA PHE A 115 9.82 -10.61 -10.63
C PHE A 115 10.35 -9.32 -11.26
N TYR A 116 11.49 -8.81 -10.79
CA TYR A 116 12.13 -7.62 -11.34
C TYR A 116 12.57 -7.83 -12.79
N ASN A 117 13.16 -8.98 -13.12
CA ASN A 117 13.52 -9.32 -14.50
C ASN A 117 12.32 -9.31 -15.45
N GLN A 118 11.15 -9.74 -14.97
CA GLN A 118 9.91 -9.68 -15.77
C GLN A 118 9.40 -8.24 -15.96
N ILE A 119 9.56 -7.38 -14.96
CA ILE A 119 9.10 -5.99 -15.02
C ILE A 119 10.05 -5.13 -15.84
N GLN A 120 11.37 -5.27 -15.70
CA GLN A 120 12.37 -4.53 -16.45
C GLN A 120 12.18 -4.64 -17.97
N GLN A 121 11.68 -5.78 -18.46
CA GLN A 121 11.34 -5.95 -19.87
C GLN A 121 10.23 -4.98 -20.35
N ASN A 122 9.44 -4.44 -19.44
CA ASN A 122 8.28 -3.58 -19.73
C ASN A 122 8.46 -2.13 -19.26
N PHE A 123 9.49 -1.83 -18.45
CA PHE A 123 9.72 -0.50 -17.87
C PHE A 123 11.20 -0.10 -18.03
N VAL A 124 11.46 0.84 -18.93
CA VAL A 124 12.84 1.25 -19.33
C VAL A 124 13.64 1.87 -18.17
N ASP A 125 12.97 2.56 -17.23
CA ASP A 125 13.62 3.32 -16.15
C ASP A 125 13.50 2.64 -14.78
N PHE A 126 13.30 1.32 -14.75
CA PHE A 126 13.01 0.60 -13.50
C PHE A 126 14.12 0.76 -12.45
N ASP A 127 15.39 0.72 -12.87
CA ASP A 127 16.57 0.78 -11.98
C ASP A 127 16.81 2.18 -11.38
N GLN A 128 16.15 3.21 -11.91
CA GLN A 128 16.29 4.59 -11.44
C GLN A 128 15.18 4.99 -10.43
N LEU A 129 14.22 4.08 -10.19
CA LEU A 129 13.09 4.37 -9.30
C LEU A 129 13.51 4.34 -7.83
N SER A 130 13.06 5.32 -7.07
CA SER A 130 13.12 5.26 -5.60
C SER A 130 12.25 4.12 -5.05
N TYR A 131 12.51 3.67 -3.82
CA TYR A 131 11.71 2.62 -3.18
C TYR A 131 10.22 2.95 -3.11
N THR A 132 9.88 4.21 -2.90
CA THR A 132 8.47 4.65 -2.88
C THR A 132 7.83 4.54 -4.26
N GLU A 133 8.55 4.93 -5.32
CA GLU A 133 8.08 4.80 -6.70
C GLU A 133 7.96 3.34 -7.12
N LEU A 134 8.94 2.49 -6.74
CA LEU A 134 8.86 1.05 -6.95
C LEU A 134 7.59 0.47 -6.31
N ILE A 135 7.37 0.73 -5.04
CA ILE A 135 6.17 0.26 -4.33
C ILE A 135 4.90 0.78 -5.02
N THR A 136 4.86 2.05 -5.41
CA THR A 136 3.70 2.63 -6.08
C THR A 136 3.40 1.99 -7.44
N LYS A 137 4.43 1.55 -8.15
CA LYS A 137 4.29 0.86 -9.45
C LYS A 137 4.02 -0.65 -9.30
N LEU A 138 4.52 -1.27 -8.22
CA LEU A 138 4.39 -2.71 -7.97
C LEU A 138 3.06 -3.08 -7.32
N ILE A 139 2.43 -2.14 -6.62
CA ILE A 139 1.22 -2.32 -5.83
C ILE A 139 0.07 -1.44 -6.34
#